data_7ac15620463e51530762583484e1c769
#
_entry.id   7ac15620463e51530762583484e1c769
#
_cell.length_a   1.000
_cell.length_b   1.000
_cell.length_c   1.000
_cell.angle_alpha   90.00
_cell.angle_beta   90.00
_cell.angle_gamma   90.00
#
_symmetry.space_group_name_H-M   'P 1'
#
loop_
_entity.id
_entity.type
_entity.pdbx_description
1 polymer ?
#
loop_
_entity_poly.entity_id
_entity_poly.type
_entity_poly.pdbx_seq_one_letter_code
_entity_poly.pdbx_strand_id
1 'polypeptide(L)'
;MKADQVAALKKSFEQIETVGQQAGHYFYNSLLERNPSFKAMFTGDMDLQVEKFLSTLKLMVHSFESSKNGEYHLSADLRLPLKNLGKKHQELGVNSEMYKPVAEALVGSLEKFSGDAFTPELRKAWTDAYWEIADAMKTHQ
;
A
#
# COMPACT_ATOMS: atom_id res chain seq x y z
N MET A 1 3.09 -12.70 8.14
CA MET A 1 2.79 -11.88 9.33
C MET A 1 2.06 -12.70 10.37
N LYS A 2 2.15 -12.28 11.61
CA LYS A 2 1.42 -12.91 12.72
C LYS A 2 0.01 -12.31 12.83
N ALA A 3 -0.87 -13.00 13.57
CA ALA A 3 -2.27 -12.58 13.73
C ALA A 3 -2.40 -11.18 14.35
N ASP A 4 -1.58 -10.84 15.33
CA ASP A 4 -1.61 -9.53 15.98
C ASP A 4 -1.16 -8.41 15.04
N GLN A 5 -0.23 -8.69 14.14
CA GLN A 5 0.19 -7.73 13.11
C GLN A 5 -0.96 -7.44 12.14
N VAL A 6 -1.67 -8.48 11.72
CA VAL A 6 -2.83 -8.31 10.81
C VAL A 6 -3.95 -7.53 11.49
N ALA A 7 -4.24 -7.83 12.77
CA ALA A 7 -5.25 -7.10 13.54
C ALA A 7 -4.89 -5.62 13.67
N ALA A 8 -3.61 -5.33 13.98
CA ALA A 8 -3.13 -3.96 14.10
C ALA A 8 -3.23 -3.21 12.76
N LEU A 9 -2.91 -3.90 11.66
CA LEU A 9 -2.98 -3.36 10.32
C LEU A 9 -4.42 -2.94 9.96
N LYS A 10 -5.39 -3.80 10.23
CA LYS A 10 -6.81 -3.52 9.97
C LYS A 10 -7.31 -2.34 10.78
N LYS A 11 -6.97 -2.31 12.06
CA LYS A 11 -7.36 -1.21 12.95
C LYS A 11 -6.74 0.11 12.50
N SER A 12 -5.47 0.08 12.13
CA SER A 12 -4.76 1.25 11.61
C SER A 12 -5.42 1.78 10.35
N PHE A 13 -5.80 0.89 9.43
CA PHE A 13 -6.44 1.31 8.19
C PHE A 13 -7.81 1.96 8.46
N GLU A 14 -8.60 1.40 9.39
CA GLU A 14 -9.89 2.00 9.77
C GLU A 14 -9.72 3.44 10.25
N GLN A 15 -8.68 3.71 11.04
CA GLN A 15 -8.39 5.06 11.54
C GLN A 15 -7.95 6.00 10.44
N ILE A 16 -7.10 5.53 9.53
CA ILE A 16 -6.62 6.32 8.39
C ILE A 16 -7.77 6.62 7.43
N GLU A 17 -8.68 5.69 7.25
CA GLU A 17 -9.83 5.85 6.35
C GLU A 17 -10.69 7.05 6.73
N THR A 18 -10.76 7.42 8.01
CA THR A 18 -11.53 8.59 8.46
C THR A 18 -10.97 9.92 7.93
N VAL A 19 -9.69 9.94 7.57
CA VAL A 19 -9.02 11.10 6.98
C VAL A 19 -8.43 10.74 5.62
N GLY A 20 -9.07 9.79 4.93
CA GLY A 20 -8.51 9.15 3.74
C GLY A 20 -8.09 10.11 2.65
N GLN A 21 -8.92 11.11 2.30
CA GLN A 21 -8.58 12.07 1.26
C GLN A 21 -7.34 12.89 1.65
N GLN A 22 -7.28 13.37 2.89
CA GLN A 22 -6.13 14.15 3.38
C GLN A 22 -4.85 13.31 3.36
N ALA A 23 -4.93 12.08 3.89
CA ALA A 23 -3.79 11.18 3.95
C ALA A 23 -3.33 10.77 2.54
N GLY A 24 -4.26 10.52 1.64
CA GLY A 24 -3.97 10.14 0.27
C GLY A 24 -3.31 11.27 -0.53
N HIS A 25 -3.81 12.49 -0.39
CA HIS A 25 -3.17 13.65 -1.03
C HIS A 25 -1.77 13.89 -0.48
N TYR A 26 -1.59 13.76 0.82
CA TYR A 26 -0.27 13.88 1.42
C TYR A 26 0.69 12.83 0.85
N PHE A 27 0.22 11.59 0.73
CA PHE A 27 1.01 10.51 0.14
C PHE A 27 1.47 10.85 -1.28
N TYR A 28 0.54 11.23 -2.17
CA TYR A 28 0.89 11.54 -3.55
C TYR A 28 1.75 12.79 -3.67
N ASN A 29 1.45 13.84 -2.90
CA ASN A 29 2.26 15.06 -2.92
C ASN A 29 3.69 14.77 -2.47
N SER A 30 3.86 14.00 -1.40
CA SER A 30 5.18 13.62 -0.90
C SER A 30 5.94 12.78 -1.94
N LEU A 31 5.25 11.80 -2.54
CA LEU A 31 5.84 10.94 -3.56
C LEU A 31 6.34 11.76 -4.75
N LEU A 32 5.51 12.67 -5.26
CA LEU A 32 5.81 13.45 -6.45
C LEU A 32 6.83 14.55 -6.20
N GLU A 33 6.86 15.13 -5.01
CA GLU A 33 7.88 16.11 -4.65
C GLU A 33 9.27 15.50 -4.59
N ARG A 34 9.37 14.29 -4.04
CA ARG A 34 10.65 13.57 -3.93
C ARG A 34 11.06 12.93 -5.25
N ASN A 35 10.10 12.65 -6.12
CA ASN A 35 10.33 11.95 -7.38
C ASN A 35 9.60 12.66 -8.52
N PRO A 36 10.07 13.86 -8.93
CA PRO A 36 9.35 14.66 -9.93
C PRO A 36 9.10 13.94 -11.25
N SER A 37 9.94 12.98 -11.61
CA SER A 37 9.77 12.20 -12.84
C SER A 37 8.49 11.34 -12.82
N PHE A 38 7.92 11.07 -11.66
CA PHE A 38 6.70 10.28 -11.54
C PHE A 38 5.46 11.08 -11.93
N LYS A 39 5.53 12.40 -12.01
CA LYS A 39 4.38 13.27 -12.32
C LYS A 39 3.68 12.90 -13.63
N ALA A 40 4.44 12.45 -14.62
CA ALA A 40 3.89 12.09 -15.92
C ALA A 40 2.93 10.89 -15.86
N MET A 41 3.00 10.09 -14.79
CA MET A 41 2.13 8.93 -14.60
C MET A 41 0.77 9.29 -14.00
N PHE A 42 0.62 10.51 -13.48
CA PHE A 42 -0.58 10.95 -12.75
C PHE A 42 -1.17 12.19 -13.42
N THR A 43 -1.84 11.97 -14.56
CA THR A 43 -2.38 13.05 -15.39
C THR A 43 -3.87 13.29 -15.21
N GLY A 44 -4.54 12.46 -14.40
CA GLY A 44 -5.97 12.57 -14.19
C GLY A 44 -6.34 13.29 -12.90
N ASP A 45 -7.60 13.12 -12.48
CA ASP A 45 -8.14 13.70 -11.25
C ASP A 45 -7.50 13.01 -10.03
N MET A 46 -6.83 13.80 -9.21
CA MET A 46 -6.12 13.28 -8.04
C MET A 46 -7.08 12.76 -6.97
N ASP A 47 -8.26 13.36 -6.81
CA ASP A 47 -9.26 12.87 -5.85
C ASP A 47 -9.70 11.45 -6.21
N LEU A 48 -9.91 11.18 -7.49
CA LEU A 48 -10.26 9.84 -7.98
C LEU A 48 -9.09 8.87 -7.78
N GLN A 49 -7.88 9.34 -8.00
CA GLN A 49 -6.68 8.51 -7.79
C GLN A 49 -6.56 8.07 -6.33
N VAL A 50 -6.82 9.00 -5.41
CA VAL A 50 -6.83 8.71 -3.96
C VAL A 50 -7.91 7.68 -3.62
N GLU A 51 -9.13 7.85 -4.16
CA GLU A 51 -10.23 6.91 -3.92
C GLU A 51 -9.86 5.50 -4.37
N LYS A 52 -9.28 5.37 -5.56
CA LYS A 52 -8.86 4.07 -6.10
C LYS A 52 -7.77 3.43 -5.24
N PHE A 53 -6.80 4.23 -4.80
CA PHE A 53 -5.72 3.75 -3.95
C PHE A 53 -6.29 3.23 -2.63
N LEU A 54 -7.16 4.02 -1.98
CA LEU A 54 -7.75 3.64 -0.70
C LEU A 54 -8.60 2.37 -0.82
N SER A 55 -9.39 2.25 -1.89
CA SER A 55 -10.21 1.06 -2.13
C SER A 55 -9.34 -0.18 -2.32
N THR A 56 -8.28 -0.06 -3.09
CA THR A 56 -7.33 -1.15 -3.32
C THR A 56 -6.63 -1.55 -2.02
N LEU A 57 -6.16 -0.56 -1.27
CA LEU A 57 -5.48 -0.79 -0.01
C LEU A 57 -6.40 -1.46 1.00
N LYS A 58 -7.66 -1.04 1.06
CA LYS A 58 -8.68 -1.66 1.92
C LYS A 58 -8.85 -3.14 1.58
N LEU A 59 -8.99 -3.45 0.30
CA LEU A 59 -9.12 -4.83 -0.16
C LEU A 59 -7.91 -5.65 0.26
N MET A 60 -6.70 -5.13 0.07
CA MET A 60 -5.47 -5.85 0.41
C MET A 60 -5.36 -6.09 1.91
N VAL A 61 -5.62 -5.05 2.72
CA VAL A 61 -5.55 -5.15 4.19
C VAL A 61 -6.50 -6.22 4.74
N HIS A 62 -7.66 -6.40 4.11
CA HIS A 62 -8.66 -7.38 4.54
C HIS A 62 -8.49 -8.76 3.89
N SER A 63 -7.45 -8.96 3.09
CA SER A 63 -7.26 -10.19 2.33
C SER A 63 -6.13 -11.08 2.87
N PHE A 64 -5.60 -10.78 4.06
CA PHE A 64 -4.60 -11.64 4.69
C PHE A 64 -5.31 -12.79 5.40
N GLU A 65 -4.87 -14.00 5.11
CA GLU A 65 -5.47 -15.24 5.62
C GLU A 65 -4.42 -16.08 6.35
N SER A 66 -4.86 -16.80 7.39
CA SER A 66 -3.97 -17.67 8.14
C SER A 66 -3.68 -18.96 7.38
N SER A 67 -2.45 -19.43 7.48
CA SER A 67 -2.03 -20.74 7.00
C SER A 67 -1.95 -21.71 8.17
N LYS A 68 -1.65 -22.99 7.87
CA LYS A 68 -1.61 -24.07 8.87
C LYS A 68 -0.62 -23.81 10.00
N ASN A 69 0.44 -23.01 9.75
CA ASN A 69 1.47 -22.75 10.75
C ASN A 69 1.23 -21.45 11.52
N GLY A 70 0.04 -20.84 11.38
CA GLY A 70 -0.30 -19.59 12.06
C GLY A 70 0.25 -18.32 11.42
N GLU A 71 0.93 -18.44 10.29
CA GLU A 71 1.37 -17.29 9.52
C GLU A 71 0.22 -16.75 8.66
N TYR A 72 0.19 -15.44 8.46
CA TYR A 72 -0.79 -14.78 7.58
C TYR A 72 -0.13 -14.28 6.32
N HIS A 73 -0.77 -14.59 5.19
CA HIS A 73 -0.33 -14.16 3.86
C HIS A 73 -1.55 -13.70 3.07
N LEU A 74 -1.31 -12.95 2.00
CA LEU A 74 -2.38 -12.56 1.09
C LEU A 74 -3.10 -13.79 0.56
N SER A 75 -4.44 -13.69 0.46
CA SER A 75 -5.26 -14.75 -0.11
C SER A 75 -4.74 -15.17 -1.50
N ALA A 76 -4.72 -16.47 -1.75
CA ALA A 76 -4.35 -17.01 -3.05
C ALA A 76 -5.28 -16.49 -4.17
N ASP A 77 -6.50 -16.10 -3.83
CA ASP A 77 -7.46 -15.51 -4.77
C ASP A 77 -6.99 -14.19 -5.36
N LEU A 78 -6.08 -13.51 -4.68
CA LEU A 78 -5.52 -12.23 -5.17
C LEU A 78 -4.30 -12.39 -6.07
N ARG A 79 -3.80 -13.61 -6.23
CA ARG A 79 -2.58 -13.84 -7.01
C ARG A 79 -2.71 -13.32 -8.45
N LEU A 80 -3.79 -13.70 -9.13
CA LEU A 80 -4.02 -13.25 -10.50
C LEU A 80 -4.38 -11.76 -10.59
N PRO A 81 -5.31 -11.23 -9.77
CA PRO A 81 -5.58 -9.79 -9.78
C PRO A 81 -4.34 -8.94 -9.53
N LEU A 82 -3.45 -9.33 -8.62
CA LEU A 82 -2.23 -8.57 -8.34
C LEU A 82 -1.23 -8.66 -9.48
N LYS A 83 -1.10 -9.82 -10.09
CA LYS A 83 -0.27 -9.98 -11.28
C LYS A 83 -0.75 -9.06 -12.41
N ASN A 84 -2.06 -9.00 -12.63
CA ASN A 84 -2.65 -8.12 -13.65
C ASN A 84 -2.46 -6.65 -13.31
N LEU A 85 -2.60 -6.28 -12.04
CA LEU A 85 -2.36 -4.91 -11.58
C LEU A 85 -0.89 -4.51 -11.79
N GLY A 86 0.03 -5.40 -11.48
CA GLY A 86 1.46 -5.19 -11.71
C GLY A 86 1.78 -5.00 -13.18
N LYS A 87 1.14 -5.77 -14.05
CA LYS A 87 1.30 -5.64 -15.50
C LYS A 87 0.82 -4.26 -15.99
N LYS A 88 -0.32 -3.79 -15.48
CA LYS A 88 -0.81 -2.44 -15.80
C LYS A 88 0.15 -1.37 -15.34
N HIS A 89 0.73 -1.51 -14.15
CA HIS A 89 1.73 -0.58 -13.65
C HIS A 89 2.94 -0.54 -14.58
N GLN A 90 3.41 -1.70 -15.02
CA GLN A 90 4.54 -1.79 -15.94
C GLN A 90 4.22 -1.09 -17.26
N GLU A 91 3.02 -1.27 -17.80
CA GLU A 91 2.58 -0.60 -19.03
C GLU A 91 2.54 0.92 -18.89
N LEU A 92 2.29 1.42 -17.68
CA LEU A 92 2.31 2.86 -17.38
C LEU A 92 3.71 3.41 -17.14
N GLY A 93 4.73 2.56 -17.18
CA GLY A 93 6.11 2.98 -17.00
C GLY A 93 6.67 2.72 -15.60
N VAL A 94 5.91 2.05 -14.73
CA VAL A 94 6.41 1.71 -13.39
C VAL A 94 7.39 0.54 -13.49
N ASN A 95 8.60 0.75 -13.04
CA ASN A 95 9.62 -0.31 -12.97
C ASN A 95 9.83 -0.74 -11.50
N SER A 96 10.61 -1.81 -11.30
CA SER A 96 10.82 -2.39 -9.98
C SER A 96 11.47 -1.43 -8.97
N GLU A 97 12.24 -0.45 -9.44
CA GLU A 97 12.92 0.53 -8.58
C GLU A 97 11.97 1.56 -7.98
N MET A 98 10.80 1.76 -8.59
CA MET A 98 9.82 2.74 -8.14
C MET A 98 9.03 2.26 -6.92
N TYR A 99 9.03 0.97 -6.61
CA TYR A 99 8.28 0.44 -5.47
C TYR A 99 8.82 0.91 -4.12
N LYS A 100 10.13 1.11 -4.01
CA LYS A 100 10.74 1.58 -2.76
C LYS A 100 10.33 3.02 -2.41
N PRO A 101 10.43 4.00 -3.33
CA PRO A 101 9.92 5.35 -3.06
C PRO A 101 8.45 5.37 -2.66
N VAL A 102 7.63 4.52 -3.27
CA VAL A 102 6.21 4.42 -2.92
C VAL A 102 6.04 3.90 -1.50
N ALA A 103 6.81 2.88 -1.11
CA ALA A 103 6.79 2.35 0.26
C ALA A 103 7.14 3.45 1.27
N GLU A 104 8.17 4.22 1.00
CA GLU A 104 8.62 5.30 1.88
C GLU A 104 7.55 6.40 2.02
N ALA A 105 6.91 6.77 0.91
CA ALA A 105 5.84 7.77 0.92
C ALA A 105 4.61 7.27 1.67
N LEU A 106 4.25 5.99 1.51
CA LEU A 106 3.12 5.39 2.20
C LEU A 106 3.34 5.37 3.71
N VAL A 107 4.48 4.83 4.15
CA VAL A 107 4.81 4.75 5.58
C VAL A 107 4.88 6.15 6.18
N GLY A 108 5.48 7.11 5.49
CA GLY A 108 5.54 8.50 5.94
C GLY A 108 4.16 9.13 6.14
N SER A 109 3.24 8.84 5.22
CA SER A 109 1.85 9.34 5.32
C SER A 109 1.13 8.70 6.51
N LEU A 110 1.27 7.39 6.67
CA LEU A 110 0.66 6.66 7.79
C LEU A 110 1.17 7.19 9.13
N GLU A 111 2.47 7.41 9.23
CA GLU A 111 3.09 7.95 10.44
C GLU A 111 2.54 9.35 10.77
N LYS A 112 2.46 10.22 9.76
CA LYS A 112 1.97 11.59 9.93
C LYS A 112 0.55 11.63 10.49
N PHE A 113 -0.34 10.81 9.94
CA PHE A 113 -1.76 10.84 10.30
C PHE A 113 -2.12 9.93 11.45
N SER A 114 -1.22 9.05 11.88
CA SER A 114 -1.42 8.18 13.05
C SER A 114 -0.84 8.75 14.34
N GLY A 115 0.15 9.64 14.23
CA GLY A 115 0.82 10.20 15.39
C GLY A 115 1.44 9.14 16.30
N ASP A 116 1.18 9.24 17.60
CA ASP A 116 1.77 8.32 18.60
C ASP A 116 1.27 6.88 18.47
N ALA A 117 0.16 6.65 17.76
CA ALA A 117 -0.34 5.31 17.51
C ALA A 117 0.56 4.53 16.54
N PHE A 118 1.44 5.22 15.81
CA PHE A 118 2.33 4.57 14.84
C PHE A 118 3.59 4.05 15.52
N THR A 119 3.46 2.90 16.16
CA THR A 119 4.57 2.24 16.87
C THR A 119 5.53 1.58 15.89
N PRO A 120 6.77 1.19 16.34
CA PRO A 120 7.67 0.40 15.50
C PRO A 120 7.05 -0.92 15.02
N GLU A 121 6.22 -1.55 15.83
CA GLU A 121 5.51 -2.79 15.47
C GLU A 121 4.51 -2.55 14.35
N LEU A 122 3.77 -1.43 14.41
CA LEU A 122 2.81 -1.06 13.37
C LEU A 122 3.53 -0.69 12.08
N ARG A 123 4.64 0.03 12.17
CA ARG A 123 5.50 0.34 11.01
C ARG A 123 5.93 -0.95 10.31
N LYS A 124 6.37 -1.94 11.10
CA LYS A 124 6.79 -3.24 10.56
C LYS A 124 5.63 -3.94 9.87
N ALA A 125 4.44 -3.94 10.48
CA ALA A 125 3.26 -4.57 9.88
C ALA A 125 2.91 -3.95 8.52
N TRP A 126 2.90 -2.63 8.43
CA TRP A 126 2.62 -1.95 7.16
C TRP A 126 3.72 -2.21 6.11
N THR A 127 4.97 -2.22 6.54
CA THR A 127 6.10 -2.50 5.65
C THR A 127 6.04 -3.92 5.10
N ASP A 128 5.79 -4.90 5.98
CA ASP A 128 5.67 -6.31 5.59
C ASP A 128 4.49 -6.51 4.63
N ALA A 129 3.34 -5.90 4.94
CA ALA A 129 2.16 -5.99 4.08
C ALA A 129 2.41 -5.37 2.71
N TYR A 130 3.00 -4.19 2.68
CA TYR A 130 3.31 -3.50 1.43
C TYR A 130 4.20 -4.37 0.53
N TRP A 131 5.28 -4.93 1.08
CA TRP A 131 6.22 -5.69 0.27
C TRP A 131 5.65 -7.02 -0.19
N GLU A 132 4.77 -7.65 0.58
CA GLU A 132 4.08 -8.84 0.12
C GLU A 132 3.20 -8.53 -1.09
N ILE A 133 2.48 -7.41 -1.07
CA ILE A 133 1.66 -6.93 -2.18
C ILE A 133 2.54 -6.58 -3.39
N ALA A 134 3.58 -5.79 -3.15
CA ALA A 134 4.49 -5.35 -4.21
C ALA A 134 5.20 -6.52 -4.89
N ASP A 135 5.66 -7.49 -4.11
CA ASP A 135 6.33 -8.67 -4.66
C ASP A 135 5.38 -9.49 -5.53
N ALA A 136 4.10 -9.60 -5.13
CA ALA A 136 3.09 -10.27 -5.95
C ALA A 136 2.86 -9.55 -7.29
N MET A 137 2.92 -8.21 -7.27
CA MET A 137 2.78 -7.41 -8.47
C MET A 137 4.00 -7.49 -9.39
N LYS A 138 5.19 -7.66 -8.82
CA LYS A 138 6.45 -7.68 -9.58
C LYS A 138 6.79 -9.03 -10.21
N THR A 139 6.01 -10.08 -9.97
CA THR A 139 6.36 -11.44 -10.40
C THR A 139 6.52 -11.62 -11.92
N HIS A 140 6.06 -10.66 -12.72
CA HIS A 140 6.16 -10.72 -14.18
C HIS A 140 7.13 -9.68 -14.76
N GLN A 141 7.87 -8.99 -13.90
CA GLN A 141 8.86 -7.98 -14.34
C GLN A 141 10.27 -8.60 -14.47
#